data_b8968869a4f3646e4585a2f32a8d3712
#
_entry.id   b8968869a4f3646e4585a2f32a8d3712
#
_cell.length_a   1.000
_cell.length_b   1.000
_cell.length_c   1.000
_cell.angle_alpha   90.00
_cell.angle_beta   90.00
_cell.angle_gamma   90.00
#
_symmetry.space_group_name_H-M   'P 1'
#
loop_
_entity.id
_entity.type
_entity.pdbx_description
1 polymer ?
#
loop_
_entity_poly.entity_id
_entity_poly.type
_entity_poly.pdbx_seq_one_letter_code
_entity_poly.pdbx_strand_id
1 'polypeptide(L)'
;ERLMFEISAKPINIFLDFNAVIVNLDSLPPEKQKSCIAEIQENISVLKSYLEDNIREKENTPSIPETGMAVLRQQYVLVEAIQAWISSLNII
;
A
#
# COMPACT_ATOMS: atom_id res chain seq x y z
N GLU A 1 22.99 -16.67 6.60
CA GLU A 1 23.07 -17.18 5.24
C GLU A 1 23.41 -16.02 4.29
N ARG A 2 24.26 -16.31 3.31
CA ARG A 2 24.86 -15.28 2.45
C ARG A 2 23.86 -14.44 1.66
N LEU A 3 22.84 -15.08 1.08
CA LEU A 3 21.83 -14.37 0.30
C LEU A 3 21.04 -13.39 1.16
N MET A 4 20.72 -13.77 2.38
CA MET A 4 20.00 -12.91 3.31
C MET A 4 20.83 -11.68 3.66
N PHE A 5 22.11 -11.83 3.89
CA PHE A 5 23.01 -10.69 4.14
C PHE A 5 23.10 -9.77 2.93
N GLU A 6 23.16 -10.33 1.73
CA GLU A 6 23.20 -9.53 0.51
C GLU A 6 21.94 -8.71 0.33
N ILE A 7 20.76 -9.30 0.58
CA ILE A 7 19.49 -8.60 0.48
C ILE A 7 19.40 -7.50 1.54
N SER A 8 19.83 -7.79 2.77
CA SER A 8 19.79 -6.82 3.87
C SER A 8 20.65 -5.59 3.59
N ALA A 9 21.70 -5.74 2.79
CA ALA A 9 22.61 -4.63 2.47
C ALA A 9 22.13 -3.74 1.32
N LYS A 10 21.07 -4.13 0.63
CA LYS A 10 20.56 -3.37 -0.52
C LYS A 10 19.78 -2.12 -0.06
N PRO A 11 19.85 -1.04 -0.84
CA PRO A 11 18.99 0.12 -0.60
C PRO A 11 17.52 -0.27 -0.69
N ILE A 12 16.71 0.37 0.12
CA ILE A 12 15.27 0.14 0.12
C ILE A 12 14.64 0.93 -1.02
N ASN A 13 13.80 0.26 -1.81
CA ASN A 13 13.07 0.91 -2.89
C ASN A 13 11.58 0.71 -2.66
N ILE A 14 10.83 1.81 -2.80
CA ILE A 14 9.37 1.77 -2.74
C ILE A 14 8.85 2.27 -4.07
N PHE A 15 8.07 1.43 -4.73
CA PHE A 15 7.49 1.77 -6.03
C PHE A 15 5.98 1.55 -6.00
N LEU A 16 5.25 2.62 -6.33
CA LEU A 16 3.78 2.60 -6.42
C LEU A 16 3.39 3.01 -7.82
N ASP A 17 2.77 2.11 -8.55
CA ASP A 17 2.41 2.30 -9.95
C ASP A 17 1.59 3.57 -10.17
N PHE A 18 0.64 3.84 -9.28
CA PHE A 18 -0.25 4.98 -9.43
C PHE A 18 0.45 6.33 -9.27
N ASN A 19 1.70 6.37 -8.83
CA ASN A 19 2.45 7.62 -8.76
C ASN A 19 2.61 8.25 -10.15
N ALA A 20 2.66 7.43 -11.19
CA ALA A 20 2.70 7.94 -12.57
C ALA A 20 1.44 8.74 -12.90
N VAL A 21 0.29 8.32 -12.35
CA VAL A 21 -0.96 9.06 -12.52
C VAL A 21 -0.91 10.38 -11.77
N ILE A 22 -0.46 10.34 -10.52
CA ILE A 22 -0.40 11.53 -9.66
C ILE A 22 0.51 12.61 -10.27
N VAL A 23 1.68 12.21 -10.74
CA VAL A 23 2.66 13.13 -11.34
C VAL A 23 2.11 13.80 -12.58
N ASN A 24 1.28 13.09 -13.34
CA ASN A 24 0.71 13.58 -14.61
C ASN A 24 -0.74 14.06 -14.49
N LEU A 25 -1.23 14.19 -13.28
CA LEU A 25 -2.64 14.51 -13.04
C LEU A 25 -3.07 15.82 -13.70
N ASP A 26 -2.18 16.82 -13.71
CA ASP A 26 -2.45 18.13 -14.30
C ASP A 26 -2.74 18.09 -15.80
N SER A 27 -2.34 17.02 -16.48
CA SER A 27 -2.61 16.87 -17.92
C SER A 27 -4.05 16.49 -18.21
N LEU A 28 -4.84 16.17 -17.18
CA LEU A 28 -6.23 15.75 -17.32
C LEU A 28 -7.20 16.86 -16.94
N PRO A 29 -8.40 16.88 -17.55
CA PRO A 29 -9.46 17.78 -17.10
C PRO A 29 -9.86 17.47 -15.65
N PRO A 30 -10.40 18.46 -14.89
CA PRO A 30 -10.73 18.27 -13.48
C PRO A 30 -11.61 17.05 -13.18
N GLU A 31 -12.59 16.78 -14.04
CA GLU A 31 -13.48 15.63 -13.84
C GLU A 31 -12.74 14.30 -13.93
N LYS A 32 -11.78 14.21 -14.84
CA LYS A 32 -10.97 13.01 -14.99
C LYS A 32 -9.95 12.88 -13.88
N GLN A 33 -9.43 14.00 -13.39
CA GLN A 33 -8.57 13.99 -12.20
C GLN A 33 -9.30 13.38 -11.01
N LYS A 34 -10.54 13.81 -10.77
CA LYS A 34 -11.36 13.29 -9.67
C LYS A 34 -11.64 11.80 -9.83
N SER A 35 -11.93 11.37 -11.06
CA SER A 35 -12.18 9.96 -11.34
C SER A 35 -10.95 9.09 -11.05
N CYS A 36 -9.77 9.56 -11.46
CA CYS A 36 -8.53 8.83 -11.20
C CYS A 36 -8.25 8.70 -9.70
N ILE A 37 -8.40 9.80 -8.97
CA ILE A 37 -8.19 9.78 -7.51
C ILE A 37 -9.19 8.85 -6.82
N ALA A 38 -10.46 8.94 -7.21
CA ALA A 38 -11.50 8.09 -6.63
C ALA A 38 -11.23 6.60 -6.86
N GLU A 39 -10.76 6.26 -8.04
CA GLU A 39 -10.43 4.88 -8.39
C GLU A 39 -9.23 4.35 -7.58
N ILE A 40 -8.20 5.18 -7.45
CA ILE A 40 -7.04 4.83 -6.61
C ILE A 40 -7.47 4.64 -5.17
N GLN A 41 -8.30 5.54 -4.63
CA GLN A 41 -8.81 5.45 -3.27
C GLN A 41 -9.63 4.16 -3.06
N GLU A 42 -10.45 3.80 -4.02
CA GLU A 42 -11.24 2.57 -3.95
C GLU A 42 -10.33 1.34 -3.91
N ASN A 43 -9.30 1.32 -4.76
CA ASN A 43 -8.36 0.20 -4.79
C ASN A 43 -7.57 0.09 -3.50
N ILE A 44 -7.21 1.21 -2.90
CA ILE A 44 -6.55 1.24 -1.59
C ILE A 44 -7.47 0.65 -0.52
N SER A 45 -8.75 1.03 -0.54
CA SER A 45 -9.74 0.53 0.43
C SER A 45 -9.95 -0.98 0.29
N VAL A 46 -10.01 -1.47 -0.95
CA VAL A 46 -10.13 -2.91 -1.22
C VAL A 46 -8.93 -3.67 -0.67
N LEU A 47 -7.73 -3.17 -0.93
CA LEU A 47 -6.50 -3.80 -0.42
C LEU A 47 -6.48 -3.78 1.11
N LYS A 48 -6.85 -2.66 1.70
CA LYS A 48 -6.88 -2.54 3.16
C LYS A 48 -7.83 -3.57 3.79
N SER A 49 -9.03 -3.71 3.23
CA SER A 49 -10.01 -4.69 3.72
C SER A 49 -9.48 -6.11 3.60
N TYR A 50 -8.85 -6.42 2.47
CA TYR A 50 -8.23 -7.72 2.25
C TYR A 50 -7.16 -8.01 3.32
N LEU A 51 -6.32 -7.03 3.61
CA LEU A 51 -5.28 -7.20 4.62
C LEU A 51 -5.85 -7.36 6.03
N GLU A 52 -6.90 -6.59 6.36
CA GLU A 52 -7.58 -6.72 7.65
C GLU A 52 -8.12 -8.14 7.85
N ASP A 53 -8.81 -8.66 6.85
CA ASP A 53 -9.39 -10.00 6.91
C ASP A 53 -8.31 -11.06 7.02
N ASN A 54 -7.24 -10.90 6.26
CA ASN A 54 -6.13 -11.83 6.23
C ASN A 54 -5.40 -11.87 7.59
N ILE A 55 -5.16 -10.71 8.17
CA ILE A 55 -4.53 -10.61 9.49
C ILE A 55 -5.42 -11.28 10.55
N ARG A 56 -6.69 -10.95 10.55
CA ARG A 56 -7.64 -11.51 11.52
C ARG A 56 -7.70 -13.03 11.45
N GLU A 57 -7.76 -13.55 10.24
CA GLU A 57 -7.80 -14.99 10.01
C GLU A 57 -6.52 -15.68 10.51
N LYS A 58 -5.36 -15.09 10.20
CA LYS A 58 -4.08 -15.68 10.54
C LYS A 58 -3.72 -15.52 12.02
N GLU A 59 -4.21 -14.51 12.69
CA GLU A 59 -4.01 -14.35 14.13
C GLU A 59 -4.61 -15.51 14.93
N ASN A 60 -5.62 -16.15 14.37
CA ASN A 60 -6.28 -17.29 14.98
C ASN A 60 -5.69 -18.64 14.55
N THR A 61 -4.59 -18.63 13.82
CA THR A 61 -3.95 -19.83 13.30
C THR A 61 -2.59 -20.01 14.01
N PRO A 62 -2.47 -20.96 14.96
CA PRO A 62 -1.26 -21.09 15.77
C PRO A 62 0.02 -21.42 14.98
N SER A 63 -0.11 -21.95 13.76
CA SER A 63 1.03 -22.37 12.97
C SER A 63 1.72 -21.25 12.21
N ILE A 64 1.16 -20.03 12.22
CA ILE A 64 1.76 -18.91 11.50
C ILE A 64 2.88 -18.29 12.31
N PRO A 65 4.12 -18.25 11.79
CA PRO A 65 5.25 -17.66 12.50
C PRO A 65 5.06 -16.17 12.77
N GLU A 66 5.58 -15.68 13.88
CA GLU A 66 5.50 -14.27 14.23
C GLU A 66 6.20 -13.38 13.19
N THR A 67 7.27 -13.89 12.56
CA THR A 67 7.96 -13.17 11.49
C THR A 67 7.08 -12.95 10.27
N GLY A 68 6.26 -13.95 9.92
CA GLY A 68 5.28 -13.82 8.85
C GLY A 68 4.20 -12.80 9.18
N MET A 69 3.72 -12.82 10.42
CA MET A 69 2.73 -11.84 10.90
C MET A 69 3.30 -10.43 10.89
N ALA A 70 4.58 -10.28 11.24
CA ALA A 70 5.23 -8.97 11.23
C ALA A 70 5.22 -8.36 9.82
N VAL A 71 5.50 -9.15 8.79
CA VAL A 71 5.47 -8.67 7.40
C VAL A 71 4.03 -8.31 6.99
N LEU A 72 3.07 -9.12 7.37
CA LEU A 72 1.67 -8.86 7.03
C LEU A 72 1.18 -7.56 7.68
N ARG A 73 1.54 -7.33 8.94
CA ARG A 73 1.20 -6.09 9.65
C ARG A 73 1.91 -4.88 9.04
N GLN A 74 3.13 -5.05 8.57
CA GLN A 74 3.84 -4.00 7.85
C GLN A 74 3.06 -3.55 6.62
N GLN A 75 2.55 -4.49 5.84
CA GLN A 75 1.76 -4.15 4.65
C GLN A 75 0.51 -3.37 5.02
N TYR A 76 -0.13 -3.71 6.12
CA TYR A 76 -1.28 -2.97 6.60
C TYR A 76 -0.91 -1.53 6.99
N VAL A 77 0.17 -1.35 7.71
CA VAL A 77 0.67 -0.03 8.10
C VAL A 77 0.97 0.82 6.86
N LEU A 78 1.59 0.22 5.85
CA LEU A 78 1.90 0.92 4.60
C LEU A 78 0.63 1.35 3.87
N VAL A 79 -0.36 0.49 3.78
CA VAL A 79 -1.60 0.84 3.07
C VAL A 79 -2.39 1.91 3.84
N GLU A 80 -2.34 1.89 5.16
CA GLU A 80 -2.94 2.97 5.96
C GLU A 80 -2.26 4.31 5.70
N ALA A 81 -0.94 4.31 5.63
CA ALA A 81 -0.18 5.53 5.33
C ALA A 81 -0.49 6.06 3.94
N ILE A 82 -0.59 5.18 2.96
CA ILE A 82 -0.94 5.56 1.59
C ILE A 82 -2.35 6.14 1.55
N GLN A 83 -3.29 5.53 2.25
CA GLN A 83 -4.67 6.01 2.33
C GLN A 83 -4.74 7.41 2.94
N ALA A 84 -4.03 7.63 4.03
CA ALA A 84 -3.98 8.94 4.68
C ALA A 84 -3.35 9.99 3.76
N TRP A 85 -2.31 9.61 3.06
CA TRP A 85 -1.62 10.51 2.13
C TRP A 85 -2.54 10.96 1.00
N ILE A 86 -3.19 10.01 0.32
CA ILE A 86 -4.04 10.36 -0.82
C ILE A 86 -5.25 11.20 -0.40
N SER A 87 -5.77 10.94 0.80
CA SER A 87 -6.88 11.73 1.34
C SER A 87 -6.47 13.16 1.70
N SER A 88 -5.17 13.39 1.90
CA SER A 88 -4.65 14.71 2.25
C SER A 88 -4.34 15.58 1.03
N LEU A 89 -4.42 15.04 -0.18
CA LEU A 89 -4.08 15.80 -1.37
C LEU A 89 -5.11 16.90 -1.64
N ASN A 90 -4.60 18.11 -1.85
CA ASN A 90 -5.41 19.29 -2.17
C ASN A 90 -5.28 19.67 -3.63
N ILE A 91 -5.32 18.68 -4.52
CA ILE A 91 -5.10 18.91 -5.94
C ILE A 91 -6.40 19.13 -6.69
N ILE A 92 -7.50 18.70 -6.10
CA ILE A 92 -8.83 18.79 -6.72
C ILE A 92 -9.87 19.28 -5.71
#